data_e6c4ab77b7b08c6236557a7ad1865fba
#
_entry.id   e6c4ab77b7b08c6236557a7ad1865fba
#
_cell.length_a   1.000
_cell.length_b   1.000
_cell.length_c   1.000
_cell.angle_alpha   90.00
_cell.angle_beta   90.00
_cell.angle_gamma   90.00
#
_symmetry.space_group_name_H-M   'P 1'
#
loop_
_entity.id
_entity.type
_entity.pdbx_description
1 polymer ?
#
loop_
_entity_poly.entity_id
_entity_poly.type
_entity_poly.pdbx_seq_one_letter_code
_entity_poly.pdbx_strand_id
1 'polypeptide(L)'
;MTFMSKEFLRKSKEDKPVVAICYDFDKTLSPDDMQAQGYIQSVGYEVESFWKESNGLAEENDMDQNLAYMFTMIQKAHGKFVFNREALMDYGAKVKLFPGVDTWFKRIREYGESKGVIVEHYIISSGLKEMIEGTKVADEFEKIYASSFYYDKDGVAQWPAQVINYTSKTQFLFRIEKGTLDVNDFAVNDYFEPENIRIPFRNMIYIGDSDTDMPCMKLINTNSGHSIGVFNPETQDKRKVYKMMEDKRIKYFAPADYLSLIHISEPTRHSLIS
;
A
#
# COMPACT_ATOMS: atom_id res chain seq x y z
N MET A 1 -32.70 20.53 -8.27
CA MET A 1 -31.75 20.25 -7.18
C MET A 1 -30.36 20.57 -7.71
N THR A 2 -29.78 21.67 -7.28
CA THR A 2 -28.41 22.03 -7.64
C THR A 2 -27.51 21.13 -6.80
N PHE A 3 -26.87 20.13 -7.42
CA PHE A 3 -25.81 19.39 -6.76
C PHE A 3 -24.71 20.41 -6.45
N MET A 4 -24.52 20.75 -5.18
CA MET A 4 -23.32 21.45 -4.74
C MET A 4 -22.17 20.50 -5.07
N SER A 5 -21.31 20.87 -6.01
CA SER A 5 -20.09 20.12 -6.30
C SER A 5 -19.26 20.08 -5.02
N LYS A 6 -18.95 18.87 -4.54
CA LYS A 6 -18.02 18.68 -3.43
C LYS A 6 -16.72 19.39 -3.80
N GLU A 7 -16.32 20.37 -3.02
CA GLU A 7 -15.02 21.01 -3.18
C GLU A 7 -13.96 20.05 -2.64
N PHE A 8 -13.03 19.60 -3.50
CA PHE A 8 -11.98 18.68 -3.10
C PHE A 8 -10.81 19.46 -2.51
N LEU A 9 -10.36 19.05 -1.33
CA LEU A 9 -9.12 19.55 -0.76
C LEU A 9 -7.94 18.98 -1.55
N ARG A 10 -7.24 19.86 -2.28
CA ARG A 10 -6.05 19.52 -3.06
C ARG A 10 -4.81 20.06 -2.36
N LYS A 11 -3.73 19.29 -2.41
CA LYS A 11 -2.43 19.77 -1.96
C LYS A 11 -1.77 20.60 -3.07
N SER A 12 -1.38 21.82 -2.76
CA SER A 12 -0.59 22.69 -3.64
C SER A 12 0.90 22.37 -3.53
N LYS A 13 1.66 22.84 -4.52
CA LYS A 13 3.12 22.73 -4.51
C LYS A 13 3.69 23.56 -3.37
N GLU A 14 4.62 23.00 -2.64
CA GLU A 14 5.36 23.63 -1.55
C GLU A 14 6.62 24.35 -2.05
N ASP A 15 7.13 25.29 -1.25
CA ASP A 15 8.39 25.98 -1.56
C ASP A 15 9.61 25.05 -1.49
N LYS A 16 9.54 24.03 -0.63
CA LYS A 16 10.58 22.98 -0.53
C LYS A 16 10.21 21.79 -1.38
N PRO A 17 11.20 21.09 -1.97
CA PRO A 17 10.94 19.83 -2.66
C PRO A 17 10.28 18.82 -1.73
N VAL A 18 9.28 18.10 -2.25
CA VAL A 18 8.63 16.99 -1.56
C VAL A 18 9.12 15.66 -2.14
N VAL A 19 9.44 14.72 -1.27
CA VAL A 19 9.72 13.33 -1.60
C VAL A 19 8.56 12.49 -1.08
N ALA A 20 7.88 11.77 -1.95
CA ALA A 20 6.84 10.81 -1.57
C ALA A 20 7.43 9.41 -1.47
N ILE A 21 7.24 8.75 -0.33
CA ILE A 21 7.55 7.34 -0.16
C ILE A 21 6.22 6.59 -0.10
N CYS A 22 6.00 5.76 -1.13
CA CYS A 22 4.80 4.95 -1.29
C CYS A 22 5.12 3.51 -0.89
N TYR A 23 4.28 2.91 -0.08
CA TYR A 23 4.47 1.56 0.44
C TYR A 23 3.29 0.66 0.05
N ASP A 24 3.57 -0.59 -0.32
CA ASP A 24 2.61 -1.65 -0.04
C ASP A 24 2.57 -1.92 1.46
N PHE A 25 1.57 -2.67 1.95
CA PHE A 25 1.43 -2.91 3.38
C PHE A 25 1.77 -4.35 3.78
N ASP A 26 1.04 -5.32 3.24
CA ASP A 26 1.24 -6.75 3.54
C ASP A 26 2.59 -7.23 3.01
N LYS A 27 3.34 -7.95 3.84
CA LYS A 27 4.72 -8.44 3.54
C LYS A 27 5.73 -7.33 3.22
N THR A 28 5.32 -6.06 3.34
CA THR A 28 6.17 -4.88 3.17
C THR A 28 6.39 -4.16 4.51
N LEU A 29 5.34 -3.68 5.17
CA LEU A 29 5.40 -3.10 6.53
C LEU A 29 5.00 -4.11 7.62
N SER A 30 4.20 -5.10 7.26
CA SER A 30 3.75 -6.23 8.08
C SER A 30 4.37 -7.53 7.58
N PRO A 31 4.71 -8.50 8.45
CA PRO A 31 5.35 -9.75 8.02
C PRO A 31 4.44 -10.71 7.25
N ASP A 32 3.11 -10.51 7.30
CA ASP A 32 2.12 -11.39 6.68
C ASP A 32 0.89 -10.60 6.23
N ASP A 33 0.00 -11.27 5.50
CA ASP A 33 -1.30 -10.70 5.12
C ASP A 33 -2.09 -10.33 6.39
N MET A 34 -2.62 -9.12 6.44
CA MET A 34 -3.30 -8.61 7.64
C MET A 34 -4.50 -9.46 8.05
N GLN A 35 -5.23 -10.04 7.08
CA GLN A 35 -6.37 -10.90 7.33
C GLN A 35 -5.96 -12.20 8.03
N ALA A 36 -4.75 -12.70 7.78
CA ALA A 36 -4.18 -13.89 8.40
C ALA A 36 -3.75 -13.68 9.86
N GLN A 37 -3.72 -12.43 10.33
CA GLN A 37 -3.25 -12.08 11.66
C GLN A 37 -4.38 -11.88 12.68
N GLY A 38 -5.45 -12.66 12.57
CA GLY A 38 -6.53 -12.70 13.57
C GLY A 38 -7.93 -12.78 12.98
N TYR A 39 -8.23 -12.11 11.87
CA TYR A 39 -9.56 -12.15 11.27
C TYR A 39 -9.95 -13.58 10.83
N ILE A 40 -9.12 -14.24 10.01
CA ILE A 40 -9.41 -15.57 9.46
C ILE A 40 -9.65 -16.58 10.57
N GLN A 41 -8.84 -16.56 11.63
CA GLN A 41 -9.00 -17.43 12.78
C GLN A 41 -10.29 -17.13 13.55
N SER A 42 -10.67 -15.87 13.67
CA SER A 42 -11.90 -15.46 14.38
C SER A 42 -13.18 -15.96 13.71
N VAL A 43 -13.12 -16.17 12.40
CA VAL A 43 -14.23 -16.78 11.64
C VAL A 43 -14.12 -18.32 11.56
N GLY A 44 -13.18 -18.92 12.31
CA GLY A 44 -13.03 -20.37 12.44
C GLY A 44 -12.42 -21.06 11.23
N TYR A 45 -11.55 -20.34 10.50
CA TYR A 45 -10.85 -20.89 9.34
C TYR A 45 -9.35 -20.98 9.58
N GLU A 46 -8.73 -21.96 8.93
CA GLU A 46 -7.30 -22.00 8.70
C GLU A 46 -6.96 -21.07 7.52
N VAL A 47 -5.81 -20.39 7.60
CA VAL A 47 -5.40 -19.38 6.60
C VAL A 47 -5.36 -19.95 5.19
N GLU A 48 -4.73 -21.11 5.01
CA GLU A 48 -4.63 -21.78 3.71
C GLU A 48 -6.00 -22.12 3.13
N SER A 49 -6.92 -22.63 3.98
CA SER A 49 -8.28 -22.99 3.55
C SER A 49 -9.10 -21.78 3.13
N PHE A 50 -8.94 -20.66 3.85
CA PHE A 50 -9.61 -19.41 3.51
C PHE A 50 -9.18 -18.91 2.14
N TRP A 51 -7.87 -18.82 1.91
CA TRP A 51 -7.34 -18.35 0.62
C TRP A 51 -7.67 -19.30 -0.53
N LYS A 52 -7.64 -20.62 -0.28
CA LYS A 52 -8.04 -21.61 -1.28
C LYS A 52 -9.50 -21.44 -1.69
N GLU A 53 -10.41 -21.24 -0.74
CA GLU A 53 -11.83 -21.01 -1.02
C GLU A 53 -12.03 -19.70 -1.78
N SER A 54 -11.40 -18.61 -1.32
CA SER A 54 -11.51 -17.30 -1.96
C SER A 54 -10.96 -17.31 -3.39
N ASN A 55 -9.77 -17.88 -3.60
CA ASN A 55 -9.16 -17.95 -4.93
C ASN A 55 -9.96 -18.88 -5.86
N GLY A 56 -10.47 -20.00 -5.35
CA GLY A 56 -11.35 -20.89 -6.10
C GLY A 56 -12.63 -20.18 -6.55
N LEU A 57 -13.24 -19.38 -5.66
CA LEU A 57 -14.39 -18.55 -6.01
C LEU A 57 -14.07 -17.56 -7.15
N ALA A 58 -12.88 -16.94 -7.11
CA ALA A 58 -12.44 -16.03 -8.16
C ALA A 58 -12.28 -16.75 -9.51
N GLU A 59 -11.62 -17.90 -9.52
CA GLU A 59 -11.35 -18.70 -10.73
C GLU A 59 -12.63 -19.24 -11.36
N GLU A 60 -13.55 -19.80 -10.55
CA GLU A 60 -14.80 -20.39 -11.02
C GLU A 60 -15.79 -19.36 -11.58
N ASN A 61 -15.68 -18.10 -11.19
CA ASN A 61 -16.64 -17.04 -11.55
C ASN A 61 -16.04 -15.90 -12.38
N ASP A 62 -14.81 -16.03 -12.88
CA ASP A 62 -14.09 -14.97 -13.60
C ASP A 62 -14.11 -13.64 -12.80
N MET A 63 -13.85 -13.74 -11.50
CA MET A 63 -13.98 -12.67 -10.54
C MET A 63 -12.60 -12.15 -10.11
N ASP A 64 -12.48 -10.83 -9.88
CA ASP A 64 -11.26 -10.25 -9.29
C ASP A 64 -10.97 -10.88 -7.92
N GLN A 65 -9.71 -11.29 -7.69
CA GLN A 65 -9.31 -11.97 -6.46
C GLN A 65 -9.56 -11.13 -5.19
N ASN A 66 -9.41 -9.81 -5.29
CA ASN A 66 -9.67 -8.94 -4.14
C ASN A 66 -11.17 -8.80 -3.86
N LEU A 67 -12.00 -8.75 -4.90
CA LEU A 67 -13.46 -8.84 -4.72
C LEU A 67 -13.85 -10.18 -4.10
N ALA A 68 -13.22 -11.27 -4.51
CA ALA A 68 -13.51 -12.60 -3.98
C ALA A 68 -13.16 -12.72 -2.49
N TYR A 69 -11.95 -12.25 -2.06
CA TYR A 69 -11.64 -12.31 -0.63
C TYR A 69 -12.53 -11.39 0.21
N MET A 70 -12.85 -10.18 -0.29
CA MET A 70 -13.74 -9.27 0.41
C MET A 70 -15.15 -9.86 0.57
N PHE A 71 -15.66 -10.50 -0.49
CA PHE A 71 -16.92 -11.22 -0.42
C PHE A 71 -16.86 -12.36 0.60
N THR A 72 -15.81 -13.19 0.54
CA THR A 72 -15.62 -14.32 1.46
C THR A 72 -15.54 -13.82 2.90
N MET A 73 -14.88 -12.69 3.18
CA MET A 73 -14.85 -12.09 4.51
C MET A 73 -16.26 -11.78 5.03
N ILE A 74 -17.09 -11.09 4.25
CA ILE A 74 -18.47 -10.80 4.66
C ILE A 74 -19.24 -12.10 4.95
N GLN A 75 -19.15 -13.09 4.04
CA GLN A 75 -19.87 -14.35 4.19
C GLN A 75 -19.44 -15.12 5.44
N LYS A 76 -18.15 -15.17 5.76
CA LYS A 76 -17.64 -15.91 6.93
C LYS A 76 -17.90 -15.21 8.26
N ALA A 77 -18.03 -13.88 8.26
CA ALA A 77 -18.42 -13.11 9.44
C ALA A 77 -19.90 -13.27 9.79
N HIS A 78 -20.74 -13.63 8.81
CA HIS A 78 -22.19 -13.73 9.01
C HIS A 78 -22.54 -14.71 10.16
N GLY A 79 -23.35 -14.23 11.10
CA GLY A 79 -23.76 -15.00 12.28
C GLY A 79 -22.71 -15.17 13.37
N LYS A 80 -21.50 -14.60 13.20
CA LYS A 80 -20.41 -14.65 14.21
C LYS A 80 -20.21 -13.32 14.93
N PHE A 81 -20.15 -12.22 14.17
CA PHE A 81 -20.06 -10.86 14.71
C PHE A 81 -20.56 -9.85 13.68
N VAL A 82 -20.74 -8.61 14.12
CA VAL A 82 -21.13 -7.52 13.23
C VAL A 82 -19.91 -7.11 12.42
N PHE A 83 -19.96 -7.33 11.11
CA PHE A 83 -18.87 -6.99 10.19
C PHE A 83 -18.94 -5.48 9.87
N ASN A 84 -18.36 -4.68 10.74
CA ASN A 84 -18.37 -3.23 10.66
C ASN A 84 -16.93 -2.66 10.65
N ARG A 85 -16.83 -1.35 10.44
CA ARG A 85 -15.54 -0.65 10.38
C ARG A 85 -14.74 -0.81 11.67
N GLU A 86 -15.38 -0.67 12.82
CA GLU A 86 -14.74 -0.75 14.13
C GLU A 86 -14.11 -2.14 14.37
N ALA A 87 -14.87 -3.20 14.07
CA ALA A 87 -14.35 -4.57 14.20
C ALA A 87 -13.13 -4.80 13.29
N LEU A 88 -13.12 -4.25 12.06
CA LEU A 88 -11.96 -4.35 11.17
C LEU A 88 -10.76 -3.55 11.69
N MET A 89 -10.98 -2.37 12.25
CA MET A 89 -9.92 -1.58 12.91
C MET A 89 -9.35 -2.32 14.12
N ASP A 90 -10.19 -2.99 14.90
CA ASP A 90 -9.74 -3.80 16.05
C ASP A 90 -8.85 -4.99 15.64
N TYR A 91 -9.11 -5.61 14.48
CA TYR A 91 -8.16 -6.57 13.89
C TYR A 91 -6.88 -5.88 13.44
N GLY A 92 -6.98 -4.71 12.83
CA GLY A 92 -5.86 -3.88 12.42
C GLY A 92 -4.93 -3.53 13.58
N ALA A 93 -5.47 -3.20 14.76
CA ALA A 93 -4.71 -2.91 15.97
C ALA A 93 -3.83 -4.08 16.45
N LYS A 94 -4.13 -5.31 16.01
CA LYS A 94 -3.38 -6.52 16.36
C LYS A 94 -2.34 -6.92 15.32
N VAL A 95 -2.35 -6.25 14.17
CA VAL A 95 -1.41 -6.55 13.07
C VAL A 95 0.02 -6.27 13.53
N LYS A 96 0.88 -7.27 13.35
CA LYS A 96 2.31 -7.12 13.61
C LYS A 96 2.96 -6.29 12.52
N LEU A 97 3.94 -5.51 12.90
CA LEU A 97 4.77 -4.74 11.98
C LEU A 97 6.19 -5.28 12.01
N PHE A 98 6.92 -5.15 10.91
CA PHE A 98 8.34 -5.46 10.87
C PHE A 98 9.15 -4.60 11.84
N PRO A 99 10.33 -5.06 12.28
CA PRO A 99 11.18 -4.31 13.20
C PRO A 99 11.48 -2.90 12.70
N GLY A 100 11.27 -1.91 13.57
CA GLY A 100 11.59 -0.50 13.31
C GLY A 100 10.58 0.29 12.49
N VAL A 101 9.50 -0.33 11.98
CA VAL A 101 8.45 0.37 11.23
C VAL A 101 7.84 1.51 12.06
N ASP A 102 7.64 1.31 13.36
CA ASP A 102 7.05 2.29 14.28
C ASP A 102 7.90 3.57 14.48
N THR A 103 9.20 3.50 14.21
CA THR A 103 10.10 4.64 14.32
C THR A 103 10.60 5.16 12.97
N TRP A 104 10.39 4.38 11.91
CA TRP A 104 10.87 4.65 10.57
C TRP A 104 10.41 6.00 10.02
N PHE A 105 9.11 6.27 10.08
CA PHE A 105 8.50 7.45 9.47
C PHE A 105 9.06 8.74 10.05
N LYS A 106 9.18 8.81 11.38
CA LYS A 106 9.78 9.94 12.06
C LYS A 106 11.25 10.14 11.65
N ARG A 107 12.05 9.07 11.68
CA ARG A 107 13.49 9.14 11.35
C ARG A 107 13.73 9.62 9.92
N ILE A 108 12.92 9.16 8.97
CA ILE A 108 13.03 9.56 7.57
C ILE A 108 12.59 10.99 7.36
N ARG A 109 11.54 11.47 8.05
CA ARG A 109 11.15 12.88 8.01
C ARG A 109 12.26 13.78 8.56
N GLU A 110 12.83 13.44 9.71
CA GLU A 110 13.96 14.16 10.30
C GLU A 110 15.18 14.19 9.37
N TYR A 111 15.50 13.06 8.74
CA TYR A 111 16.56 13.00 7.75
C TYR A 111 16.28 13.89 6.54
N GLY A 112 15.06 13.83 5.99
CA GLY A 112 14.63 14.69 4.87
C GLY A 112 14.74 16.18 5.23
N GLU A 113 14.25 16.56 6.41
CA GLU A 113 14.34 17.94 6.90
C GLU A 113 15.80 18.42 6.99
N SER A 114 16.72 17.57 7.47
CA SER A 114 18.15 17.84 7.50
C SER A 114 18.77 18.08 6.10
N LYS A 115 18.09 17.59 5.05
CA LYS A 115 18.47 17.77 3.63
C LYS A 115 17.66 18.87 2.93
N GLY A 116 16.79 19.58 3.65
CA GLY A 116 15.96 20.64 3.10
C GLY A 116 14.77 20.15 2.25
N VAL A 117 14.34 18.88 2.43
CA VAL A 117 13.20 18.30 1.71
C VAL A 117 12.09 17.90 2.70
N ILE A 118 10.84 17.94 2.24
CA ILE A 118 9.68 17.40 2.95
C ILE A 118 9.55 15.93 2.55
N VAL A 119 9.36 15.03 3.52
CA VAL A 119 9.07 13.62 3.26
C VAL A 119 7.62 13.32 3.64
N GLU A 120 6.88 12.80 2.69
CA GLU A 120 5.50 12.33 2.87
C GLU A 120 5.41 10.82 2.66
N HIS A 121 4.55 10.16 3.42
CA HIS A 121 4.35 8.72 3.39
C HIS A 121 2.95 8.39 2.89
N TYR A 122 2.84 7.40 2.01
CA TYR A 122 1.59 6.97 1.39
C TYR A 122 1.49 5.44 1.38
N ILE A 123 0.30 4.91 1.64
CA ILE A 123 0.01 3.50 1.41
C ILE A 123 -0.70 3.33 0.06
N ILE A 124 -0.29 2.31 -0.71
CA ILE A 124 -0.98 1.81 -1.90
C ILE A 124 -1.03 0.28 -1.81
N SER A 125 -2.08 -0.26 -1.21
CA SER A 125 -2.19 -1.66 -0.84
C SER A 125 -3.43 -2.35 -1.41
N SER A 126 -3.31 -3.64 -1.68
CA SER A 126 -4.44 -4.52 -1.99
C SER A 126 -5.20 -4.98 -0.75
N GLY A 127 -4.62 -4.82 0.44
CA GLY A 127 -5.23 -5.12 1.72
C GLY A 127 -6.37 -4.16 2.10
N LEU A 128 -6.91 -4.31 3.30
CA LEU A 128 -8.07 -3.53 3.77
C LEU A 128 -7.66 -2.23 4.46
N LYS A 129 -8.22 -1.14 3.98
CA LYS A 129 -8.00 0.21 4.50
C LYS A 129 -8.35 0.31 5.99
N GLU A 130 -9.48 -0.25 6.38
CA GLU A 130 -9.96 -0.22 7.76
C GLU A 130 -8.99 -0.92 8.71
N MET A 131 -8.39 -2.03 8.28
CA MET A 131 -7.37 -2.72 9.08
C MET A 131 -6.09 -1.90 9.17
N ILE A 132 -5.66 -1.26 8.07
CA ILE A 132 -4.49 -0.37 8.09
C ILE A 132 -4.73 0.83 9.01
N GLU A 133 -5.91 1.44 8.93
CA GLU A 133 -6.32 2.55 9.80
C GLU A 133 -6.40 2.18 11.29
N GLY A 134 -6.59 0.90 11.60
CA GLY A 134 -6.53 0.37 12.97
C GLY A 134 -5.11 0.19 13.52
N THR A 135 -4.08 0.24 12.66
CA THR A 135 -2.70 0.03 13.11
C THR A 135 -2.14 1.24 13.86
N LYS A 136 -1.13 1.00 14.70
CA LYS A 136 -0.45 2.06 15.46
C LYS A 136 0.32 3.08 14.62
N VAL A 137 0.47 2.84 13.32
CA VAL A 137 1.19 3.71 12.39
C VAL A 137 0.27 4.40 11.37
N ALA A 138 -1.04 4.26 11.52
CA ALA A 138 -2.01 4.82 10.57
C ALA A 138 -1.87 6.34 10.38
N ASP A 139 -1.59 7.08 11.46
CA ASP A 139 -1.45 8.54 11.45
C ASP A 139 -0.14 9.03 10.80
N GLU A 140 0.77 8.13 10.46
CA GLU A 140 2.02 8.47 9.78
C GLU A 140 1.84 8.74 8.28
N PHE A 141 0.68 8.36 7.71
CA PHE A 141 0.42 8.44 6.28
C PHE A 141 -0.43 9.65 5.91
N GLU A 142 0.02 10.41 4.92
CA GLU A 142 -0.75 11.49 4.30
C GLU A 142 -2.04 10.96 3.65
N LYS A 143 -1.99 9.76 3.09
CA LYS A 143 -3.14 9.07 2.53
C LYS A 143 -2.92 7.56 2.52
N ILE A 144 -3.98 6.84 2.87
CA ILE A 144 -4.05 5.39 2.75
C ILE A 144 -4.97 5.06 1.57
N TYR A 145 -4.38 4.54 0.49
CA TYR A 145 -5.10 3.94 -0.62
C TYR A 145 -5.06 2.43 -0.46
N ALA A 146 -6.19 1.85 -0.13
CA ALA A 146 -6.35 0.42 0.06
C ALA A 146 -7.77 -0.01 -0.28
N SER A 147 -8.02 -1.30 -0.44
CA SER A 147 -9.37 -1.81 -0.65
C SER A 147 -10.23 -1.49 0.58
N SER A 148 -11.50 -1.17 0.40
CA SER A 148 -12.36 -0.74 1.50
C SER A 148 -13.82 -1.11 1.25
N PHE A 149 -14.62 -1.11 2.32
CA PHE A 149 -16.05 -1.38 2.24
C PHE A 149 -16.90 -0.11 2.27
N TYR A 150 -18.05 -0.19 1.63
CA TYR A 150 -19.18 0.69 1.87
C TYR A 150 -19.97 0.18 3.09
N TYR A 151 -20.33 1.09 3.97
CA TYR A 151 -21.08 0.80 5.19
C TYR A 151 -22.47 1.44 5.09
N ASP A 152 -23.49 0.71 5.56
CA ASP A 152 -24.82 1.25 5.66
C ASP A 152 -24.96 2.24 6.84
N LYS A 153 -26.20 2.70 7.07
CA LYS A 153 -26.53 3.64 8.17
C LYS A 153 -26.27 3.08 9.57
N ASP A 154 -26.23 1.76 9.70
CA ASP A 154 -26.00 1.06 10.96
C ASP A 154 -24.50 0.67 11.12
N GLY A 155 -23.66 1.12 10.18
CA GLY A 155 -22.22 0.89 10.17
C GLY A 155 -21.79 -0.51 9.72
N VAL A 156 -22.71 -1.31 9.15
CA VAL A 156 -22.43 -2.66 8.69
C VAL A 156 -21.92 -2.63 7.26
N ALA A 157 -20.83 -3.35 6.99
CA ALA A 157 -20.25 -3.45 5.65
C ALA A 157 -21.18 -4.17 4.68
N GLN A 158 -21.46 -3.54 3.54
CA GLN A 158 -22.41 -4.04 2.54
C GLN A 158 -21.74 -4.44 1.23
N TRP A 159 -20.82 -3.63 0.75
CA TRP A 159 -20.25 -3.75 -0.59
C TRP A 159 -18.82 -3.21 -0.64
N PRO A 160 -17.95 -3.71 -1.52
CA PRO A 160 -16.67 -3.06 -1.76
C PRO A 160 -16.86 -1.62 -2.27
N ALA A 161 -16.38 -0.64 -1.51
CA ALA A 161 -16.37 0.76 -1.94
C ALA A 161 -15.18 1.06 -2.85
N GLN A 162 -14.07 0.38 -2.63
CA GLN A 162 -12.85 0.47 -3.43
C GLN A 162 -12.14 -0.87 -3.45
N VAL A 163 -11.63 -1.24 -4.63
CA VAL A 163 -10.77 -2.41 -4.82
C VAL A 163 -9.49 -1.98 -5.52
N ILE A 164 -8.36 -2.36 -4.97
CA ILE A 164 -7.05 -1.98 -5.47
C ILE A 164 -6.24 -3.24 -5.77
N ASN A 165 -5.89 -3.42 -7.04
CA ASN A 165 -5.11 -4.58 -7.48
C ASN A 165 -4.27 -4.24 -8.72
N TYR A 166 -3.12 -4.88 -8.88
CA TYR A 166 -2.25 -4.75 -10.07
C TYR A 166 -2.11 -3.31 -10.60
N THR A 167 -2.49 -3.09 -11.87
CA THR A 167 -2.37 -1.79 -12.53
C THR A 167 -3.26 -0.70 -11.93
N SER A 168 -4.34 -1.06 -11.22
CA SER A 168 -5.15 -0.05 -10.54
C SER A 168 -4.41 0.66 -9.41
N LYS A 169 -3.31 0.07 -8.86
CA LYS A 169 -2.40 0.74 -7.93
C LYS A 169 -1.78 2.00 -8.55
N THR A 170 -1.48 2.00 -9.85
CA THR A 170 -0.76 3.11 -10.51
C THR A 170 -1.52 4.42 -10.54
N GLN A 171 -2.85 4.39 -10.55
CA GLN A 171 -3.66 5.62 -10.52
C GLN A 171 -3.36 6.50 -9.31
N PHE A 172 -3.00 5.88 -8.18
CA PHE A 172 -2.74 6.62 -6.94
C PHE A 172 -1.41 7.36 -6.98
N LEU A 173 -0.45 6.86 -7.75
CA LEU A 173 0.80 7.59 -8.00
C LEU A 173 0.54 8.89 -8.77
N PHE A 174 -0.35 8.89 -9.76
CA PHE A 174 -0.76 10.11 -10.46
C PHE A 174 -1.53 11.08 -9.55
N ARG A 175 -2.32 10.57 -8.61
CA ARG A 175 -2.98 11.41 -7.60
C ARG A 175 -1.99 12.09 -6.67
N ILE A 176 -0.97 11.35 -6.22
CA ILE A 176 0.11 11.87 -5.39
C ILE A 176 0.92 12.89 -6.17
N GLU A 177 1.26 12.61 -7.43
CA GLU A 177 1.99 13.50 -8.32
C GLU A 177 1.32 14.88 -8.40
N LYS A 178 0.01 14.91 -8.58
CA LYS A 178 -0.78 16.12 -8.80
C LYS A 178 -1.35 16.76 -7.53
N GLY A 179 -1.28 16.07 -6.38
CA GLY A 179 -1.91 16.54 -5.15
C GLY A 179 -3.44 16.36 -5.11
N THR A 180 -4.01 15.60 -6.05
CA THR A 180 -5.47 15.34 -6.17
C THR A 180 -5.84 14.06 -5.41
N LEU A 181 -5.71 14.10 -4.07
CA LEU A 181 -5.70 12.91 -3.24
C LEU A 181 -7.08 12.25 -3.02
N ASP A 182 -8.20 12.95 -3.26
CA ASP A 182 -9.53 12.33 -3.19
C ASP A 182 -9.76 11.41 -4.39
N VAL A 183 -10.25 10.19 -4.15
CA VAL A 183 -10.49 9.18 -5.21
C VAL A 183 -11.54 9.62 -6.23
N ASN A 184 -12.44 10.54 -5.84
CA ASN A 184 -13.48 11.08 -6.70
C ASN A 184 -13.07 12.40 -7.37
N ASP A 185 -11.88 12.94 -7.08
CA ASP A 185 -11.40 14.13 -7.76
C ASP A 185 -10.94 13.79 -9.18
N PHE A 186 -11.74 14.19 -10.16
CA PHE A 186 -11.48 13.93 -11.58
C PHE A 186 -10.33 14.76 -12.14
N ALA A 187 -9.87 15.80 -11.45
CA ALA A 187 -8.70 16.58 -11.87
C ALA A 187 -7.40 15.77 -11.94
N VAL A 188 -7.41 14.51 -11.46
CA VAL A 188 -6.31 13.58 -11.76
C VAL A 188 -6.07 13.41 -13.26
N ASN A 189 -7.10 13.64 -14.11
CA ASN A 189 -7.01 13.54 -15.57
C ASN A 189 -6.63 14.87 -16.25
N ASP A 190 -6.64 15.99 -15.53
CA ASP A 190 -6.30 17.28 -16.09
C ASP A 190 -4.80 17.33 -16.45
N TYR A 191 -4.47 18.09 -17.46
CA TYR A 191 -3.08 18.41 -17.78
C TYR A 191 -2.54 19.42 -16.77
N PHE A 192 -1.35 19.14 -16.26
CA PHE A 192 -0.59 20.04 -15.39
C PHE A 192 0.71 20.39 -16.09
N GLU A 193 1.03 21.67 -16.17
CA GLU A 193 2.35 22.09 -16.60
C GLU A 193 3.42 21.52 -15.68
N PRO A 194 4.61 21.13 -16.19
CA PRO A 194 5.66 20.49 -15.38
C PRO A 194 6.05 21.27 -14.12
N GLU A 195 6.02 22.59 -14.18
CA GLU A 195 6.28 23.47 -13.02
C GLU A 195 5.19 23.42 -11.95
N ASN A 196 3.96 23.02 -12.31
CA ASN A 196 2.81 22.92 -11.42
C ASN A 196 2.63 21.51 -10.85
N ILE A 197 3.39 20.53 -11.32
CA ILE A 197 3.43 19.20 -10.74
C ILE A 197 3.95 19.31 -9.30
N ARG A 198 3.17 18.78 -8.35
CA ARG A 198 3.50 18.85 -6.93
C ARG A 198 4.68 17.94 -6.56
N ILE A 199 4.55 16.65 -6.86
CA ILE A 199 5.57 15.63 -6.56
C ILE A 199 5.87 14.86 -7.84
N PRO A 200 6.82 15.29 -8.67
CA PRO A 200 7.14 14.56 -9.90
C PRO A 200 7.66 13.15 -9.57
N PHE A 201 7.44 12.19 -10.44
CA PHE A 201 7.82 10.78 -10.24
C PHE A 201 9.29 10.59 -9.85
N ARG A 202 10.19 11.46 -10.33
CA ARG A 202 11.61 11.43 -9.93
C ARG A 202 11.83 11.66 -8.43
N ASN A 203 10.87 12.25 -7.75
CA ASN A 203 10.86 12.46 -6.29
C ASN A 203 10.03 11.39 -5.55
N MET A 204 9.70 10.28 -6.21
CA MET A 204 8.96 9.19 -5.59
C MET A 204 9.85 7.98 -5.37
N ILE A 205 9.63 7.32 -4.23
CA ILE A 205 10.20 6.03 -3.88
C ILE A 205 9.04 5.06 -3.66
N TYR A 206 9.05 3.90 -4.30
CA TYR A 206 8.08 2.84 -4.05
C TYR A 206 8.74 1.66 -3.36
N ILE A 207 8.16 1.20 -2.26
CA ILE A 207 8.64 0.06 -1.47
C ILE A 207 7.54 -1.02 -1.49
N GLY A 208 7.88 -2.23 -1.91
CA GLY A 208 6.92 -3.34 -1.98
C GLY A 208 7.63 -4.68 -2.13
N ASP A 209 6.86 -5.77 -1.99
CA ASP A 209 7.38 -7.13 -2.02
C ASP A 209 6.84 -7.98 -3.16
N SER A 210 5.79 -7.53 -3.87
CA SER A 210 4.92 -8.41 -4.62
C SER A 210 4.77 -8.08 -6.11
N ASP A 211 4.22 -9.04 -6.87
CA ASP A 211 3.92 -8.89 -8.28
C ASP A 211 2.87 -7.80 -8.53
N THR A 212 1.99 -7.55 -7.54
CA THR A 212 1.00 -6.48 -7.61
C THR A 212 1.61 -5.08 -7.58
N ASP A 213 2.87 -4.95 -7.10
CA ASP A 213 3.61 -3.69 -7.02
C ASP A 213 4.40 -3.38 -8.29
N MET A 214 4.65 -4.40 -9.11
CA MET A 214 5.48 -4.26 -10.32
C MET A 214 5.04 -3.14 -11.25
N PRO A 215 3.74 -2.89 -11.50
CA PRO A 215 3.31 -1.77 -12.34
C PRO A 215 3.72 -0.42 -11.76
N CYS A 216 3.59 -0.23 -10.44
CA CYS A 216 4.01 0.99 -9.75
C CYS A 216 5.52 1.17 -9.78
N MET A 217 6.26 0.12 -9.48
CA MET A 217 7.73 0.12 -9.50
C MET A 217 8.27 0.47 -10.89
N LYS A 218 7.70 -0.15 -11.94
CA LYS A 218 8.07 0.14 -13.32
C LYS A 218 7.76 1.59 -13.70
N LEU A 219 6.57 2.08 -13.37
CA LEU A 219 6.16 3.46 -13.68
C LEU A 219 7.13 4.47 -13.06
N ILE A 220 7.42 4.31 -11.77
CA ILE A 220 8.33 5.20 -11.05
C ILE A 220 9.75 5.12 -11.63
N ASN A 221 10.28 3.92 -11.86
CA ASN A 221 11.63 3.73 -12.42
C ASN A 221 11.77 4.33 -13.82
N THR A 222 10.75 4.17 -14.67
CA THR A 222 10.74 4.73 -16.03
C THR A 222 10.79 6.25 -16.01
N ASN A 223 10.22 6.87 -14.98
CA ASN A 223 10.17 8.33 -14.78
C ASN A 223 11.23 8.85 -13.79
N SER A 224 12.37 8.16 -13.71
CA SER A 224 13.57 8.55 -12.94
C SER A 224 13.41 8.54 -11.42
N GLY A 225 12.33 8.00 -10.88
CA GLY A 225 12.19 7.71 -9.46
C GLY A 225 12.89 6.41 -9.05
N HIS A 226 12.61 5.94 -7.84
CA HIS A 226 13.26 4.76 -7.27
C HIS A 226 12.26 3.73 -6.77
N SER A 227 12.61 2.46 -6.89
CA SER A 227 11.84 1.36 -6.30
C SER A 227 12.75 0.43 -5.52
N ILE A 228 12.25 -0.07 -4.41
CA ILE A 228 12.94 -0.97 -3.50
C ILE A 228 12.07 -2.20 -3.30
N GLY A 229 12.58 -3.37 -3.69
CA GLY A 229 11.96 -4.64 -3.35
C GLY A 229 12.36 -5.04 -1.93
N VAL A 230 11.41 -5.49 -1.11
CA VAL A 230 11.72 -5.98 0.23
C VAL A 230 11.46 -7.48 0.35
N PHE A 231 12.20 -8.13 1.23
CA PHE A 231 12.00 -9.54 1.57
C PHE A 231 11.99 -9.71 3.08
N ASN A 232 11.29 -10.76 3.55
CA ASN A 232 11.19 -11.05 4.98
C ASN A 232 12.58 -11.42 5.55
N PRO A 233 13.09 -10.68 6.56
CA PRO A 233 14.40 -10.94 7.15
C PRO A 233 14.49 -12.27 7.91
N GLU A 234 13.37 -12.84 8.39
CA GLU A 234 13.35 -14.11 9.10
C GLU A 234 13.52 -15.30 8.15
N THR A 235 12.83 -15.28 7.01
CA THR A 235 12.91 -16.37 6.02
C THR A 235 14.12 -16.28 5.12
N GLN A 236 14.71 -15.09 4.94
CA GLN A 236 15.80 -14.79 4.02
C GLN A 236 15.54 -15.23 2.58
N ASP A 237 14.25 -15.40 2.20
CA ASP A 237 13.89 -15.80 0.83
C ASP A 237 13.99 -14.61 -0.13
N LYS A 238 15.04 -14.61 -0.92
CA LYS A 238 15.37 -13.54 -1.89
C LYS A 238 14.98 -13.87 -3.32
N ARG A 239 14.40 -15.06 -3.58
CA ARG A 239 14.11 -15.52 -4.95
C ARG A 239 13.28 -14.50 -5.72
N LYS A 240 12.27 -13.93 -5.07
CA LYS A 240 11.35 -12.96 -5.67
C LYS A 240 12.04 -11.64 -6.00
N VAL A 241 12.79 -11.06 -5.07
CA VAL A 241 13.52 -9.79 -5.33
C VAL A 241 14.62 -9.95 -6.36
N TYR A 242 15.29 -11.12 -6.44
CA TYR A 242 16.25 -11.39 -7.49
C TYR A 242 15.58 -11.45 -8.87
N LYS A 243 14.43 -12.13 -8.99
CA LYS A 243 13.65 -12.13 -10.22
C LYS A 243 13.21 -10.73 -10.61
N MET A 244 12.74 -9.93 -9.66
CA MET A 244 12.38 -8.52 -9.91
C MET A 244 13.57 -7.69 -10.41
N MET A 245 14.78 -7.95 -9.91
CA MET A 245 16.01 -7.30 -10.39
C MET A 245 16.37 -7.74 -11.81
N GLU A 246 16.35 -9.05 -12.10
CA GLU A 246 16.59 -9.60 -13.44
C GLU A 246 15.61 -9.04 -14.47
N ASP A 247 14.33 -8.94 -14.12
CA ASP A 247 13.26 -8.37 -14.94
C ASP A 247 13.33 -6.83 -15.02
N LYS A 248 14.32 -6.20 -14.38
CA LYS A 248 14.51 -4.72 -14.32
C LYS A 248 13.29 -3.99 -13.77
N ARG A 249 12.59 -4.62 -12.82
CA ARG A 249 11.41 -4.05 -12.17
C ARG A 249 11.77 -3.18 -10.97
N ILE A 250 12.85 -3.52 -10.28
CA ILE A 250 13.36 -2.77 -9.13
C ILE A 250 14.82 -2.36 -9.37
N LYS A 251 15.24 -1.29 -8.71
CA LYS A 251 16.63 -0.80 -8.72
C LYS A 251 17.41 -1.31 -7.51
N TYR A 252 16.73 -1.50 -6.40
CA TYR A 252 17.33 -1.88 -5.11
C TYR A 252 16.48 -2.94 -4.45
N PHE A 253 17.06 -3.71 -3.56
CA PHE A 253 16.34 -4.57 -2.63
C PHE A 253 16.99 -4.56 -1.25
N ALA A 254 16.20 -4.84 -0.21
CA ALA A 254 16.65 -4.88 1.18
C ALA A 254 15.80 -5.87 2.00
N PRO A 255 16.30 -6.35 3.15
CA PRO A 255 15.42 -6.98 4.12
C PRO A 255 14.39 -5.96 4.62
N ALA A 256 13.18 -6.43 4.96
CA ALA A 256 12.15 -5.61 5.60
C ALA A 256 12.50 -5.35 7.08
N ASP A 257 13.68 -4.78 7.31
CA ASP A 257 14.20 -4.34 8.61
C ASP A 257 14.35 -2.82 8.59
N TYR A 258 13.34 -2.15 9.09
CA TYR A 258 13.25 -0.69 9.07
C TYR A 258 14.14 -0.01 10.13
N LEU A 259 14.81 -0.76 10.99
CA LEU A 259 15.86 -0.22 11.87
C LEU A 259 17.12 0.13 11.06
N SER A 260 17.48 -0.71 10.08
CA SER A 260 18.71 -0.60 9.31
C SER A 260 18.55 -0.03 7.90
N LEU A 261 17.31 0.14 7.41
CA LEU A 261 16.99 0.54 6.03
C LEU A 261 17.56 1.92 5.60
N ILE A 262 17.92 2.78 6.54
CA ILE A 262 18.62 4.06 6.26
C ILE A 262 20.00 3.83 5.60
N HIS A 263 20.56 2.64 5.73
CA HIS A 263 21.86 2.25 5.19
C HIS A 263 21.74 1.37 3.95
N ILE A 264 20.76 1.62 3.05
CA ILE A 264 20.69 0.91 1.77
C ILE A 264 21.99 1.15 1.03
N SER A 265 22.90 0.16 1.10
CA SER A 265 24.07 0.13 0.25
C SER A 265 23.62 -0.24 -1.17
N GLU A 266 24.09 0.48 -2.17
CA GLU A 266 23.99 0.02 -3.56
C GLU A 266 24.43 -1.44 -3.62
N PRO A 267 23.71 -2.33 -4.35
CA PRO A 267 24.19 -3.69 -4.56
C PRO A 267 25.57 -3.55 -5.22
N THR A 268 26.61 -3.92 -4.48
CA THR A 268 27.97 -3.92 -5.00
C THR A 268 27.97 -4.77 -6.27
N ARG A 269 28.47 -4.22 -7.38
CA ARG A 269 28.57 -4.87 -8.70
C ARG A 269 29.32 -6.22 -8.69
N HIS A 270 29.76 -6.70 -7.53
CA HIS A 270 30.56 -7.89 -7.35
C HIS A 270 29.79 -9.21 -7.14
N SER A 271 28.48 -9.21 -7.01
CA SER A 271 27.71 -10.46 -6.83
C SER A 271 27.02 -10.98 -8.10
N LEU A 272 27.26 -10.37 -9.26
CA LEU A 272 26.70 -10.80 -10.55
C LEU A 272 27.70 -11.54 -11.46
N ILE A 273 28.89 -11.88 -10.96
CA ILE A 273 29.85 -12.68 -11.70
C ILE A 273 30.32 -13.85 -10.80
N SER A 274 29.56 -14.91 -10.80
CA SER A 274 30.05 -16.29 -10.54
C SER A 274 29.01 -17.30 -11.00
#